data_6f522b6f95ff20b79bbd822684819b23
#
_entry.id   6f522b6f95ff20b79bbd822684819b23
#
_cell.length_a   1.000
_cell.length_b   1.000
_cell.length_c   1.000
_cell.angle_alpha   90.00
_cell.angle_beta   90.00
_cell.angle_gamma   90.00
#
_symmetry.space_group_name_H-M   'P 1'
#
loop_
_entity.id
_entity.type
_entity.pdbx_description
1 polymer ?
#
loop_
_entity_poly.entity_id
_entity_poly.type
_entity_poly.pdbx_seq_one_letter_code
_entity_poly.pdbx_strand_id
1 'polypeptide(L)'
;MMAATGTRAQEFRDQLSRRVLVADGAMGTMLYARGVFLNRSFDELNLSAPDLVRGIHQDYIKAGSEILETNTFGANRVRLAAFGMAEKLKDINRAGVRLAREAARDTAFVAGAVGPLGVRIEPLGPTSFAEARAAFREQVDALAEAGVDVLIFETFGNLDELREAVLAARDSIGDAVPIIAQVTIDDFGHLPGGADTETFTREMDSWPVDVIGLNCSVGPKATLETIERMLAVSSKPMSAMPNAGLPMRVEGRNMYLSSPEYMAQYARRMLWAGVKIVGGCCGTTPDHIKLIRSETRSLQPGQKSLAVTVSDRETPPHALAPVPIEQKSKLGAKLAAGKFVAFVEILPPRGVESSREVDGARRCAEAGIDAINVPDGPRASARMSAQVTCQLIQRDAGIEAVLHFCCRDRNILGIQSELLGAHTAGIRNLICITGDPPRMGAYPDATAVFDVDAIGLVNIVRNLNHGLDIGGNPMGSQTALLTGVGANPGAMNMDEEIRRFDWKTEAGAEYIVTQPVFDLNLLEAFLKRIEHAKLPVICGVWPLTSYRNAEFMVNELRVPVPEEFMERMRRVDDADKARAEGVAIARQMVERIRTMVQGVQLSAPFGRYQMALDVAEAIGPR
;
A
#
# COMPACT_ATOMS: atom_id res chain seq x y z
N MET A 1 7.66 40.28 23.22
CA MET A 1 7.21 38.94 22.84
C MET A 1 7.55 38.58 21.40
N MET A 2 7.47 39.46 20.40
CA MET A 2 7.85 39.17 18.99
C MET A 2 9.32 38.79 18.73
N ALA A 3 10.27 39.22 19.57
CA ALA A 3 11.69 38.90 19.37
C ALA A 3 12.08 37.46 19.73
N ALA A 4 11.30 36.78 20.58
CA ALA A 4 11.55 35.39 20.97
C ALA A 4 11.00 34.36 19.92
N THR A 5 9.92 34.71 19.22
CA THR A 5 9.32 33.90 18.15
C THR A 5 10.23 33.81 16.93
N GLY A 6 10.95 34.87 16.56
CA GLY A 6 11.87 34.86 15.42
C GLY A 6 13.06 33.90 15.61
N THR A 7 13.50 33.71 16.83
CA THR A 7 14.61 32.78 17.16
C THR A 7 14.18 31.31 17.05
N ARG A 8 12.98 30.95 17.51
CA ARG A 8 12.46 29.57 17.44
C ARG A 8 12.06 29.17 16.01
N ALA A 9 11.49 30.10 15.26
CA ALA A 9 11.17 29.88 13.85
C ALA A 9 12.44 29.60 13.01
N GLN A 10 13.52 30.37 13.24
CA GLN A 10 14.79 30.12 12.55
C GLN A 10 15.42 28.81 13.00
N GLU A 11 15.36 28.49 14.29
CA GLU A 11 15.82 27.20 14.82
C GLU A 11 15.08 26.02 14.18
N PHE A 12 13.76 26.12 13.99
CA PHE A 12 12.99 25.08 13.29
C PHE A 12 13.50 24.87 11.86
N ARG A 13 13.65 25.94 11.07
CA ARG A 13 14.17 25.86 9.70
C ARG A 13 15.59 25.30 9.65
N ASP A 14 16.45 25.70 10.56
CA ASP A 14 17.83 25.20 10.66
C ASP A 14 17.88 23.72 11.02
N GLN A 15 17.05 23.27 11.96
CA GLN A 15 16.97 21.85 12.31
C GLN A 15 16.39 21.02 11.18
N LEU A 16 15.33 21.49 10.52
CA LEU A 16 14.70 20.82 9.38
C LEU A 16 15.69 20.61 8.21
N SER A 17 16.59 21.58 7.97
CA SER A 17 17.62 21.47 6.94
C SER A 17 18.68 20.39 7.25
N ARG A 18 18.98 20.19 8.55
CA ARG A 18 20.10 19.35 9.00
C ARG A 18 19.70 17.93 9.34
N ARG A 19 18.46 17.69 9.80
CA ARG A 19 18.03 16.40 10.31
C ARG A 19 16.55 16.17 10.13
N VAL A 20 16.10 14.96 10.41
CA VAL A 20 14.69 14.61 10.51
C VAL A 20 14.15 15.02 11.89
N LEU A 21 12.91 15.51 11.90
CA LEU A 21 12.15 15.81 13.11
C LEU A 21 11.03 14.79 13.29
N VAL A 22 10.75 14.43 14.54
CA VAL A 22 9.65 13.52 14.88
C VAL A 22 8.50 14.34 15.45
N ALA A 23 7.36 14.32 14.74
CA ALA A 23 6.11 14.87 15.24
C ALA A 23 5.45 13.89 16.23
N ASP A 24 4.42 14.35 16.90
CA ASP A 24 3.62 13.52 17.80
C ASP A 24 2.61 12.65 17.03
N GLY A 25 1.60 12.17 17.72
CA GLY A 25 0.55 11.32 17.19
C GLY A 25 -0.84 11.84 17.57
N ALA A 26 -1.81 10.97 17.45
CA ALA A 26 -3.22 11.32 17.58
C ALA A 26 -3.58 11.92 18.94
N MET A 27 -4.18 13.12 18.93
CA MET A 27 -4.83 13.68 20.10
C MET A 27 -6.26 13.11 20.27
N GLY A 28 -7.07 13.14 19.22
CA GLY A 28 -8.47 12.75 19.27
C GLY A 28 -8.72 11.30 19.69
N THR A 29 -7.99 10.35 19.12
CA THR A 29 -8.14 8.92 19.51
C THR A 29 -7.58 8.65 20.91
N MET A 30 -6.59 9.40 21.37
CA MET A 30 -6.09 9.31 22.74
C MET A 30 -7.10 9.85 23.76
N LEU A 31 -7.77 10.96 23.46
CA LEU A 31 -8.87 11.50 24.29
C LEU A 31 -10.02 10.50 24.37
N TYR A 32 -10.39 9.90 23.22
CA TYR A 32 -11.42 8.87 23.15
C TYR A 32 -11.06 7.63 23.99
N ALA A 33 -9.82 7.13 23.88
CA ALA A 33 -9.30 6.03 24.68
C ALA A 33 -9.31 6.32 26.20
N ARG A 34 -9.24 7.59 26.59
CA ARG A 34 -9.34 8.06 27.99
C ARG A 34 -10.78 8.39 28.43
N GLY A 35 -11.79 7.98 27.66
CA GLY A 35 -13.20 8.07 28.05
C GLY A 35 -13.93 9.34 27.63
N VAL A 36 -13.35 10.16 26.75
CA VAL A 36 -14.05 11.31 26.19
C VAL A 36 -14.96 10.88 25.04
N PHE A 37 -16.24 11.21 25.09
CA PHE A 37 -17.21 10.84 24.05
C PHE A 37 -17.14 11.76 22.82
N LEU A 38 -17.44 11.21 21.64
CA LEU A 38 -17.37 11.88 20.34
C LEU A 38 -18.38 13.03 20.13
N ASN A 39 -19.37 13.18 21.02
CA ASN A 39 -20.39 14.23 20.95
C ASN A 39 -19.95 15.57 21.59
N ARG A 40 -18.68 15.71 21.95
CA ARG A 40 -18.07 16.94 22.49
C ARG A 40 -17.05 17.51 21.51
N SER A 41 -16.85 18.82 21.55
CA SER A 41 -15.64 19.42 20.97
C SER A 41 -14.41 18.98 21.77
N PHE A 42 -13.45 18.35 21.09
CA PHE A 42 -12.19 17.96 21.75
C PHE A 42 -11.32 19.18 22.06
N ASP A 43 -11.43 20.24 21.26
CA ASP A 43 -10.69 21.48 21.43
C ASP A 43 -11.10 22.22 22.72
N GLU A 44 -12.38 22.13 23.11
CA GLU A 44 -12.92 22.74 24.33
C GLU A 44 -12.31 22.14 25.60
N LEU A 45 -11.79 20.91 25.54
CA LEU A 45 -11.13 20.25 26.66
C LEU A 45 -9.87 21.02 27.12
N ASN A 46 -9.32 21.87 26.29
CA ASN A 46 -8.27 22.82 26.71
C ASN A 46 -8.70 23.70 27.91
N LEU A 47 -10.00 23.94 28.03
CA LEU A 47 -10.58 24.74 29.11
C LEU A 47 -11.19 23.88 30.22
N SER A 48 -11.98 22.84 29.85
CA SER A 48 -12.76 22.05 30.82
C SER A 48 -12.01 20.87 31.41
N ALA A 49 -11.00 20.32 30.70
CA ALA A 49 -10.19 19.20 31.16
C ALA A 49 -8.69 19.36 30.82
N PRO A 50 -8.06 20.47 31.23
CA PRO A 50 -6.68 20.82 30.83
C PRO A 50 -5.66 19.77 31.25
N ASP A 51 -5.84 19.10 32.38
CA ASP A 51 -4.91 18.08 32.88
C ASP A 51 -4.91 16.82 31.99
N LEU A 52 -6.07 16.49 31.39
CA LEU A 52 -6.18 15.37 30.46
C LEU A 52 -5.39 15.67 29.18
N VAL A 53 -5.56 16.84 28.59
CA VAL A 53 -4.85 17.29 27.39
C VAL A 53 -3.35 17.38 27.65
N ARG A 54 -2.97 18.03 28.78
CA ARG A 54 -1.56 18.14 29.20
C ARG A 54 -0.91 16.76 29.37
N GLY A 55 -1.64 15.79 29.97
CA GLY A 55 -1.15 14.44 30.16
C GLY A 55 -0.83 13.71 28.86
N ILE A 56 -1.65 13.90 27.80
CA ILE A 56 -1.39 13.34 26.47
C ILE A 56 -0.14 13.96 25.85
N HIS A 57 -0.02 15.30 25.89
CA HIS A 57 1.17 15.99 25.40
C HIS A 57 2.45 15.51 26.11
N GLN A 58 2.41 15.34 27.44
CA GLN A 58 3.54 14.82 28.20
C GLN A 58 3.93 13.40 27.81
N ASP A 59 2.96 12.55 27.48
CA ASP A 59 3.24 11.17 27.05
C ASP A 59 3.92 11.15 25.69
N TYR A 60 3.54 12.02 24.74
CA TYR A 60 4.24 12.17 23.47
C TYR A 60 5.66 12.75 23.62
N ILE A 61 5.86 13.70 24.51
CA ILE A 61 7.21 14.20 24.84
C ILE A 61 8.09 13.09 25.41
N LYS A 62 7.57 12.26 26.33
CA LYS A 62 8.30 11.10 26.86
C LYS A 62 8.61 10.05 25.77
N ALA A 63 7.73 9.92 24.77
CA ALA A 63 7.95 9.05 23.60
C ALA A 63 9.04 9.59 22.66
N GLY A 64 9.38 10.88 22.76
CA GLY A 64 10.46 11.51 22.01
C GLY A 64 10.01 12.39 20.86
N SER A 65 8.77 12.89 20.88
CA SER A 65 8.30 13.91 19.94
C SER A 65 9.13 15.19 20.05
N GLU A 66 9.45 15.78 18.90
CA GLU A 66 10.21 17.03 18.75
C GLU A 66 9.35 18.14 18.14
N ILE A 67 8.19 17.80 17.61
CA ILE A 67 7.10 18.68 17.22
C ILE A 67 5.87 18.21 17.98
N LEU A 68 5.19 19.08 18.66
CA LEU A 68 4.00 18.81 19.48
C LEU A 68 2.83 19.65 18.97
N GLU A 69 1.81 19.02 18.39
CA GLU A 69 0.63 19.69 17.87
C GLU A 69 -0.29 20.12 19.00
N THR A 70 -0.83 21.33 18.90
CA THR A 70 -1.80 21.82 19.88
C THR A 70 -3.16 21.11 19.70
N ASN A 71 -3.92 20.95 20.77
CA ASN A 71 -5.29 20.44 20.67
C ASN A 71 -6.25 21.54 20.18
N THR A 72 -6.08 21.98 18.92
CA THR A 72 -6.81 23.10 18.31
C THR A 72 -7.27 22.84 16.88
N PHE A 73 -7.23 21.59 16.41
CA PHE A 73 -7.61 21.19 15.06
C PHE A 73 -8.97 21.73 14.60
N GLY A 74 -9.99 21.67 15.46
CA GLY A 74 -11.34 22.15 15.20
C GLY A 74 -11.66 23.50 15.84
N ALA A 75 -10.67 24.21 16.37
CA ALA A 75 -10.88 25.44 17.16
C ALA A 75 -11.08 26.71 16.30
N ASN A 76 -11.69 26.56 15.11
CA ASN A 76 -12.14 27.68 14.28
C ASN A 76 -13.59 28.05 14.58
N ARG A 77 -13.99 29.28 14.24
CA ARG A 77 -15.32 29.80 14.50
C ARG A 77 -16.45 28.93 13.98
N VAL A 78 -16.30 28.38 12.79
CA VAL A 78 -17.34 27.59 12.12
C VAL A 78 -17.61 26.27 12.88
N ARG A 79 -16.57 25.52 13.23
CA ARG A 79 -16.71 24.27 13.98
C ARG A 79 -17.15 24.50 15.41
N LEU A 80 -16.62 25.53 16.08
CA LEU A 80 -17.00 25.86 17.45
C LEU A 80 -18.46 26.35 17.54
N ALA A 81 -18.98 26.97 16.49
CA ALA A 81 -20.39 27.39 16.43
C ALA A 81 -21.37 26.21 16.53
N ALA A 82 -21.01 25.05 15.96
CA ALA A 82 -21.81 23.82 16.06
C ALA A 82 -22.00 23.34 17.52
N PHE A 83 -21.11 23.76 18.43
CA PHE A 83 -21.16 23.48 19.86
C PHE A 83 -21.57 24.70 20.70
N GLY A 84 -21.98 25.78 20.07
CA GLY A 84 -22.32 27.05 20.77
C GLY A 84 -21.13 27.76 21.41
N MET A 85 -19.91 27.53 20.90
CA MET A 85 -18.66 28.00 21.52
C MET A 85 -17.86 28.97 20.64
N ALA A 86 -18.43 29.51 19.58
CA ALA A 86 -17.74 30.43 18.66
C ALA A 86 -17.02 31.60 19.39
N GLU A 87 -17.63 32.17 20.41
CA GLU A 87 -17.07 33.26 21.18
C GLU A 87 -15.88 32.86 22.07
N LYS A 88 -15.67 31.56 22.29
CA LYS A 88 -14.53 31.02 23.08
C LYS A 88 -13.32 30.71 22.21
N LEU A 89 -13.33 31.00 20.91
CA LEU A 89 -12.27 30.68 19.98
C LEU A 89 -10.89 31.07 20.51
N LYS A 90 -10.73 32.33 20.91
CA LYS A 90 -9.43 32.83 21.39
C LYS A 90 -8.97 32.14 22.66
N ASP A 91 -9.87 31.91 23.60
CA ASP A 91 -9.54 31.25 24.88
C ASP A 91 -9.14 29.79 24.67
N ILE A 92 -9.85 29.06 23.78
CA ILE A 92 -9.56 27.64 23.46
C ILE A 92 -8.20 27.52 22.79
N ASN A 93 -7.92 28.35 21.76
CA ASN A 93 -6.64 28.31 21.06
C ASN A 93 -5.47 28.71 21.98
N ARG A 94 -5.59 29.77 22.76
CA ARG A 94 -4.58 30.20 23.74
C ARG A 94 -4.31 29.11 24.79
N ALA A 95 -5.36 28.49 25.30
CA ALA A 95 -5.23 27.39 26.26
C ALA A 95 -4.52 26.18 25.64
N GLY A 96 -4.86 25.82 24.39
CA GLY A 96 -4.19 24.72 23.65
C GLY A 96 -2.69 24.96 23.51
N VAL A 97 -2.29 26.15 23.07
CA VAL A 97 -0.87 26.52 22.96
C VAL A 97 -0.17 26.49 24.33
N ARG A 98 -0.79 27.01 25.36
CA ARG A 98 -0.25 27.01 26.72
C ARG A 98 0.01 25.58 27.21
N LEU A 99 -0.96 24.66 27.07
CA LEU A 99 -0.86 23.26 27.51
C LEU A 99 0.25 22.52 26.77
N ALA A 100 0.35 22.69 25.45
CA ALA A 100 1.41 22.12 24.64
C ALA A 100 2.78 22.70 25.06
N ARG A 101 2.89 24.01 25.28
CA ARG A 101 4.12 24.68 25.73
C ARG A 101 4.57 24.21 27.13
N GLU A 102 3.64 24.01 28.05
CA GLU A 102 3.92 23.47 29.38
C GLU A 102 4.51 22.06 29.32
N ALA A 103 4.04 21.23 28.36
CA ALA A 103 4.57 19.89 28.15
C ALA A 103 5.90 19.91 27.38
N ALA A 104 5.99 20.68 26.29
CA ALA A 104 7.15 20.77 25.42
C ALA A 104 8.36 21.42 26.10
N ARG A 105 8.13 22.41 26.96
CA ARG A 105 9.19 23.28 27.50
C ARG A 105 10.09 23.78 26.36
N ASP A 106 11.42 23.48 26.46
CA ASP A 106 12.41 23.81 25.42
C ASP A 106 12.81 22.57 24.57
N THR A 107 12.18 21.41 24.80
CA THR A 107 12.58 20.15 24.17
C THR A 107 11.90 19.84 22.84
N ALA A 108 10.77 20.52 22.54
CA ALA A 108 10.02 20.36 21.31
C ALA A 108 9.49 21.70 20.79
N PHE A 109 9.20 21.76 19.49
CA PHE A 109 8.48 22.87 18.87
C PHE A 109 6.98 22.69 19.10
N VAL A 110 6.29 23.78 19.40
CA VAL A 110 4.82 23.82 19.53
C VAL A 110 4.21 24.22 18.19
N ALA A 111 3.51 23.28 17.57
CA ALA A 111 2.83 23.44 16.30
C ALA A 111 1.36 23.81 16.53
N GLY A 112 0.94 24.98 16.08
CA GLY A 112 -0.47 25.39 16.10
C GLY A 112 -1.26 24.62 15.05
N ALA A 113 -2.07 23.65 15.48
CA ALA A 113 -2.85 22.79 14.58
C ALA A 113 -4.12 23.51 14.11
N VAL A 114 -4.32 23.53 12.78
CA VAL A 114 -5.48 24.11 12.09
C VAL A 114 -6.03 23.11 11.08
N GLY A 115 -7.25 22.65 11.31
CA GLY A 115 -7.97 21.77 10.38
C GLY A 115 -8.95 22.51 9.49
N PRO A 116 -9.61 21.80 8.53
CA PRO A 116 -10.63 22.36 7.64
C PRO A 116 -11.80 22.97 8.41
N LEU A 117 -12.47 23.95 7.83
CA LEU A 117 -13.61 24.66 8.45
C LEU A 117 -14.81 23.73 8.75
N GLY A 118 -14.92 22.62 8.00
CA GLY A 118 -16.02 21.68 8.14
C GLY A 118 -17.28 22.08 7.36
N VAL A 119 -17.16 23.06 6.48
CA VAL A 119 -18.17 23.50 5.52
C VAL A 119 -17.60 23.47 4.10
N ARG A 120 -18.47 23.40 3.10
CA ARG A 120 -18.02 23.48 1.71
C ARG A 120 -17.82 24.94 1.32
N ILE A 121 -16.67 25.26 0.75
CA ILE A 121 -16.36 26.56 0.17
C ILE A 121 -16.71 26.61 -1.32
N GLU A 122 -16.76 27.80 -1.90
CA GLU A 122 -16.90 27.99 -3.34
C GLU A 122 -15.78 27.28 -4.13
N PRO A 123 -16.02 26.83 -5.40
CA PRO A 123 -17.29 26.96 -6.12
C PRO A 123 -18.32 25.87 -5.74
N LEU A 124 -18.00 24.92 -4.86
CA LEU A 124 -18.84 23.75 -4.55
C LEU A 124 -19.76 23.98 -3.33
N GLY A 125 -19.61 25.08 -2.62
CA GLY A 125 -20.39 25.41 -1.44
C GLY A 125 -20.72 26.88 -1.33
N PRO A 126 -21.54 27.25 -0.32
CA PRO A 126 -22.02 28.63 -0.16
C PRO A 126 -21.00 29.59 0.49
N THR A 127 -19.95 29.08 1.12
CA THR A 127 -18.94 29.89 1.81
C THR A 127 -17.93 30.42 0.80
N SER A 128 -17.83 31.72 0.66
CA SER A 128 -16.86 32.34 -0.26
C SER A 128 -15.42 32.15 0.21
N PHE A 129 -14.45 32.29 -0.70
CA PHE A 129 -13.02 32.27 -0.35
C PHE A 129 -12.68 33.35 0.67
N ALA A 130 -13.30 34.56 0.55
CA ALA A 130 -13.06 35.64 1.48
C ALA A 130 -13.56 35.32 2.91
N GLU A 131 -14.74 34.70 3.03
CA GLU A 131 -15.27 34.24 4.33
C GLU A 131 -14.42 33.13 4.93
N ALA A 132 -13.98 32.15 4.11
CA ALA A 132 -13.08 31.08 4.54
C ALA A 132 -11.75 31.64 5.05
N ARG A 133 -11.13 32.55 4.29
CA ARG A 133 -9.88 33.24 4.68
C ARG A 133 -10.05 34.01 5.98
N ALA A 134 -11.16 34.74 6.18
CA ALA A 134 -11.44 35.48 7.40
C ALA A 134 -11.58 34.55 8.62
N ALA A 135 -12.25 33.40 8.46
CA ALA A 135 -12.40 32.39 9.51
C ALA A 135 -11.05 31.74 9.90
N PHE A 136 -10.20 31.40 8.94
CA PHE A 136 -8.85 30.92 9.21
C PHE A 136 -7.98 31.98 9.88
N ARG A 137 -8.05 33.21 9.43
CA ARG A 137 -7.28 34.31 10.00
C ARG A 137 -7.55 34.48 11.48
N GLU A 138 -8.82 34.42 11.92
CA GLU A 138 -9.17 34.57 13.33
C GLU A 138 -8.50 33.50 14.21
N GLN A 139 -8.43 32.23 13.75
CA GLN A 139 -7.76 31.16 14.47
C GLN A 139 -6.24 31.33 14.44
N VAL A 140 -5.67 31.67 13.29
CA VAL A 140 -4.23 31.90 13.11
C VAL A 140 -3.75 33.03 14.00
N ASP A 141 -4.48 34.14 14.05
CA ASP A 141 -4.15 35.27 14.91
C ASP A 141 -4.11 34.86 16.40
N ALA A 142 -5.09 34.07 16.85
CA ALA A 142 -5.14 33.56 18.23
C ALA A 142 -3.97 32.65 18.57
N LEU A 143 -3.57 31.77 17.64
CA LEU A 143 -2.43 30.84 17.79
C LEU A 143 -1.09 31.61 17.79
N ALA A 144 -0.92 32.57 16.88
CA ALA A 144 0.28 33.39 16.78
C ALA A 144 0.46 34.30 18.01
N GLU A 145 -0.61 34.94 18.46
CA GLU A 145 -0.61 35.72 19.69
C GLU A 145 -0.23 34.89 20.93
N ALA A 146 -0.65 33.63 20.95
CA ALA A 146 -0.30 32.69 22.03
C ALA A 146 1.14 32.16 21.97
N GLY A 147 1.86 32.38 20.87
CA GLY A 147 3.28 32.12 20.72
C GLY A 147 3.61 30.68 20.26
N VAL A 148 2.97 30.20 19.19
CA VAL A 148 3.38 28.96 18.50
C VAL A 148 4.73 29.12 17.80
N ASP A 149 5.48 28.03 17.67
CA ASP A 149 6.76 28.01 16.97
C ASP A 149 6.59 27.74 15.46
N VAL A 150 5.54 27.00 15.08
CA VAL A 150 5.19 26.65 13.71
C VAL A 150 3.67 26.53 13.60
N LEU A 151 3.10 26.77 12.42
CA LEU A 151 1.70 26.44 12.11
C LEU A 151 1.65 25.15 11.29
N ILE A 152 0.68 24.28 11.60
CA ILE A 152 0.39 23.10 10.81
C ILE A 152 -1.06 23.11 10.34
N PHE A 153 -1.24 23.20 9.02
CA PHE A 153 -2.52 23.02 8.36
C PHE A 153 -2.64 21.56 7.96
N GLU A 154 -3.58 20.83 8.58
CA GLU A 154 -3.63 19.37 8.49
C GLU A 154 -4.99 18.84 8.06
N THR A 155 -4.99 17.67 7.39
CA THR A 155 -6.20 16.92 7.01
C THR A 155 -7.10 17.66 6.00
N PHE A 156 -6.52 18.47 5.12
CA PHE A 156 -7.27 19.16 4.08
C PHE A 156 -7.50 18.24 2.89
N GLY A 157 -8.77 18.06 2.50
CA GLY A 157 -9.19 17.33 1.31
C GLY A 157 -9.47 18.23 0.09
N ASN A 158 -9.39 19.56 0.24
CA ASN A 158 -9.63 20.54 -0.79
C ASN A 158 -8.47 21.53 -0.84
N LEU A 159 -7.85 21.68 -2.03
CA LEU A 159 -6.68 22.55 -2.21
C LEU A 159 -7.04 24.03 -2.08
N ASP A 160 -8.20 24.46 -2.58
CA ASP A 160 -8.62 25.86 -2.49
C ASP A 160 -8.81 26.26 -1.02
N GLU A 161 -9.40 25.37 -0.20
CA GLU A 161 -9.55 25.62 1.24
C GLU A 161 -8.19 25.72 1.95
N LEU A 162 -7.26 24.81 1.64
CA LEU A 162 -5.91 24.85 2.20
C LEU A 162 -5.16 26.10 1.75
N ARG A 163 -5.31 26.51 0.48
CA ARG A 163 -4.71 27.75 -0.03
C ARG A 163 -5.22 28.98 0.71
N GLU A 164 -6.54 29.07 0.96
CA GLU A 164 -7.11 30.18 1.71
C GLU A 164 -6.60 30.22 3.17
N ALA A 165 -6.38 29.06 3.79
CA ALA A 165 -5.78 28.98 5.12
C ALA A 165 -4.31 29.45 5.13
N VAL A 166 -3.51 29.04 4.14
CA VAL A 166 -2.11 29.49 3.98
C VAL A 166 -2.05 31.00 3.73
N LEU A 167 -2.91 31.52 2.84
CA LEU A 167 -2.98 32.96 2.57
C LEU A 167 -3.40 33.75 3.80
N ALA A 168 -4.39 33.28 4.56
CA ALA A 168 -4.78 33.90 5.84
C ALA A 168 -3.60 34.02 6.80
N ALA A 169 -2.76 32.96 6.90
CA ALA A 169 -1.58 33.00 7.75
C ALA A 169 -0.55 34.00 7.24
N ARG A 170 -0.23 33.97 5.95
CA ARG A 170 0.77 34.91 5.39
C ARG A 170 0.33 36.35 5.45
N ASP A 171 -0.96 36.63 5.23
CA ASP A 171 -1.53 37.99 5.39
C ASP A 171 -1.47 38.50 6.85
N SER A 172 -1.53 37.58 7.83
CA SER A 172 -1.51 37.91 9.26
C SER A 172 -0.11 38.02 9.84
N ILE A 173 0.72 37.01 9.61
CA ILE A 173 2.00 36.86 10.31
C ILE A 173 3.24 36.93 9.38
N GLY A 174 3.04 37.10 8.06
CA GLY A 174 4.14 37.09 7.09
C GLY A 174 4.98 35.81 7.18
N ASP A 175 6.31 35.92 7.14
CA ASP A 175 7.26 34.81 7.25
C ASP A 175 7.75 34.56 8.69
N ALA A 176 7.14 35.24 9.69
CA ALA A 176 7.60 35.17 11.08
C ALA A 176 7.45 33.77 11.70
N VAL A 177 6.46 32.97 11.24
CA VAL A 177 6.20 31.60 11.70
C VAL A 177 6.26 30.65 10.50
N PRO A 178 7.03 29.55 10.59
CA PRO A 178 7.05 28.50 9.56
C PRO A 178 5.67 27.84 9.40
N ILE A 179 5.38 27.37 8.17
CA ILE A 179 4.13 26.68 7.84
C ILE A 179 4.41 25.28 7.32
N ILE A 180 3.73 24.29 7.91
CA ILE A 180 3.57 22.94 7.40
C ILE A 180 2.17 22.86 6.79
N ALA A 181 2.06 22.48 5.50
CA ALA A 181 0.78 22.30 4.81
C ALA A 181 0.59 20.84 4.43
N GLN A 182 -0.46 20.20 4.94
CA GLN A 182 -0.73 18.78 4.71
C GLN A 182 -2.12 18.57 4.12
N VAL A 183 -2.17 17.67 3.14
CA VAL A 183 -3.41 17.19 2.55
C VAL A 183 -3.68 15.75 2.97
N THR A 184 -4.95 15.35 2.82
CA THR A 184 -5.38 13.97 3.01
C THR A 184 -5.73 13.35 1.67
N ILE A 185 -5.47 12.05 1.51
CA ILE A 185 -5.59 11.32 0.26
C ILE A 185 -6.43 10.05 0.42
N ASP A 186 -6.88 9.48 -0.69
CA ASP A 186 -7.41 8.12 -0.76
C ASP A 186 -6.29 7.07 -0.88
N ASP A 187 -6.67 5.79 -0.93
CA ASP A 187 -5.73 4.66 -1.08
C ASP A 187 -4.95 4.68 -2.42
N PHE A 188 -5.32 5.54 -3.37
CA PHE A 188 -4.70 5.68 -4.70
C PHE A 188 -3.83 6.94 -4.81
N GLY A 189 -3.75 7.72 -3.76
CA GLY A 189 -2.98 8.97 -3.72
C GLY A 189 -3.70 10.17 -4.36
N HIS A 190 -5.03 10.13 -4.48
CA HIS A 190 -5.81 11.27 -4.94
C HIS A 190 -6.42 12.05 -3.78
N LEU A 191 -6.58 13.35 -3.95
CA LEU A 191 -7.41 14.14 -3.04
C LEU A 191 -8.89 13.73 -3.17
N PRO A 192 -9.71 13.91 -2.12
CA PRO A 192 -11.16 13.72 -2.20
C PRO A 192 -11.83 14.51 -3.34
N GLY A 193 -11.23 15.61 -3.79
CA GLY A 193 -11.65 16.42 -4.94
C GLY A 193 -11.19 15.88 -6.30
N GLY A 194 -10.47 14.73 -6.34
CA GLY A 194 -10.05 14.04 -7.57
C GLY A 194 -8.71 14.48 -8.15
N ALA A 195 -8.01 15.47 -7.57
CA ALA A 195 -6.68 15.85 -8.04
C ALA A 195 -5.66 14.74 -7.76
N ASP A 196 -4.84 14.38 -8.75
CA ASP A 196 -3.76 13.40 -8.61
C ASP A 196 -2.56 13.97 -7.83
N THR A 197 -1.68 13.05 -7.41
CA THR A 197 -0.53 13.36 -6.56
C THR A 197 0.37 14.43 -7.17
N GLU A 198 0.72 14.31 -8.44
CA GLU A 198 1.65 15.21 -9.12
C GLU A 198 1.06 16.60 -9.28
N THR A 199 -0.25 16.69 -9.57
CA THR A 199 -0.99 17.95 -9.73
C THR A 199 -1.05 18.73 -8.41
N PHE A 200 -1.54 18.12 -7.34
CA PHE A 200 -1.63 18.84 -6.07
C PHE A 200 -0.25 19.17 -5.49
N THR A 201 0.74 18.32 -5.71
CA THR A 201 2.09 18.58 -5.21
C THR A 201 2.72 19.79 -5.89
N ARG A 202 2.64 19.91 -7.23
CA ARG A 202 3.15 21.09 -7.95
C ARG A 202 2.44 22.37 -7.53
N GLU A 203 1.15 22.31 -7.26
CA GLU A 203 0.41 23.46 -6.75
C GLU A 203 0.92 23.87 -5.37
N MET A 204 0.99 22.96 -4.41
CA MET A 204 1.50 23.22 -3.06
C MET A 204 2.98 23.64 -3.05
N ASP A 205 3.79 23.14 -4.00
CA ASP A 205 5.20 23.53 -4.14
C ASP A 205 5.37 25.03 -4.46
N SER A 206 4.40 25.61 -5.17
CA SER A 206 4.39 27.04 -5.50
C SER A 206 3.99 27.96 -4.33
N TRP A 207 3.42 27.41 -3.25
CA TRP A 207 2.91 28.22 -2.13
C TRP A 207 4.00 28.67 -1.17
N PRO A 208 3.79 29.78 -0.45
CA PRO A 208 4.74 30.29 0.53
C PRO A 208 4.68 29.47 1.84
N VAL A 209 5.01 28.19 1.77
CA VAL A 209 5.07 27.25 2.90
C VAL A 209 6.45 26.63 3.02
N ASP A 210 6.85 26.26 4.25
CA ASP A 210 8.17 25.70 4.53
C ASP A 210 8.22 24.19 4.31
N VAL A 211 7.10 23.48 4.52
CA VAL A 211 6.97 22.03 4.39
C VAL A 211 5.62 21.71 3.74
N ILE A 212 5.60 20.74 2.84
CA ILE A 212 4.36 20.15 2.33
C ILE A 212 4.28 18.67 2.74
N GLY A 213 3.09 18.08 2.76
CA GLY A 213 3.01 16.68 3.14
C GLY A 213 1.61 16.10 3.19
N LEU A 214 1.56 14.92 3.82
CA LEU A 214 0.37 14.11 3.95
C LEU A 214 0.09 13.75 5.41
N ASN A 215 -1.17 13.78 5.80
CA ASN A 215 -1.60 13.22 7.07
C ASN A 215 -2.99 12.58 6.98
N CYS A 216 -3.30 11.72 7.95
CA CYS A 216 -4.61 11.09 8.12
C CYS A 216 -5.11 10.25 6.92
N SER A 217 -6.38 9.86 6.95
CA SER A 217 -7.17 9.08 5.99
C SER A 217 -6.64 7.70 5.64
N VAL A 218 -5.37 7.57 5.32
CA VAL A 218 -4.75 6.30 4.88
C VAL A 218 -3.67 5.82 5.85
N GLY A 219 -3.32 4.53 5.73
CA GLY A 219 -2.22 3.93 6.49
C GLY A 219 -0.85 4.22 5.89
N PRO A 220 0.24 3.76 6.55
CA PRO A 220 1.61 4.13 6.22
C PRO A 220 2.05 3.68 4.81
N LYS A 221 1.46 2.62 4.26
CA LYS A 221 1.78 2.13 2.91
C LYS A 221 1.39 3.14 1.83
N ALA A 222 0.10 3.51 1.77
CA ALA A 222 -0.39 4.46 0.77
C ALA A 222 0.27 5.84 0.95
N THR A 223 0.55 6.24 2.20
CA THR A 223 1.32 7.46 2.47
C THR A 223 2.72 7.41 1.88
N LEU A 224 3.46 6.30 2.05
CA LEU A 224 4.81 6.16 1.48
C LEU A 224 4.77 6.23 -0.06
N GLU A 225 3.89 5.44 -0.70
CA GLU A 225 3.75 5.40 -2.15
C GLU A 225 3.43 6.78 -2.74
N THR A 226 2.58 7.56 -2.05
CA THR A 226 2.25 8.92 -2.47
C THR A 226 3.40 9.90 -2.22
N ILE A 227 4.09 9.82 -1.07
CA ILE A 227 5.26 10.66 -0.76
C ILE A 227 6.39 10.47 -1.78
N GLU A 228 6.65 9.23 -2.22
CA GLU A 228 7.65 8.96 -3.26
C GLU A 228 7.32 9.67 -4.57
N ARG A 229 6.05 9.73 -4.96
CA ARG A 229 5.57 10.49 -6.12
C ARG A 229 5.69 12.01 -5.90
N MET A 230 5.36 12.49 -4.70
CA MET A 230 5.52 13.92 -4.35
C MET A 230 6.98 14.36 -4.44
N LEU A 231 7.91 13.57 -3.90
CA LEU A 231 9.35 13.84 -3.93
C LEU A 231 9.93 13.89 -5.35
N ALA A 232 9.31 13.19 -6.30
CA ALA A 232 9.74 13.24 -7.70
C ALA A 232 9.43 14.57 -8.41
N VAL A 233 8.49 15.38 -7.89
CA VAL A 233 8.00 16.61 -8.54
C VAL A 233 8.15 17.88 -7.69
N SER A 234 8.64 17.77 -6.45
CA SER A 234 8.87 18.90 -5.54
C SER A 234 10.23 18.78 -4.84
N SER A 235 10.86 19.92 -4.58
CA SER A 235 12.09 20.03 -3.78
C SER A 235 11.86 20.48 -2.35
N LYS A 236 10.61 20.82 -1.97
CA LYS A 236 10.29 21.22 -0.59
C LYS A 236 10.47 20.07 0.39
N PRO A 237 10.86 20.37 1.63
CA PRO A 237 10.83 19.36 2.70
C PRO A 237 9.44 18.71 2.82
N MET A 238 9.41 17.37 3.01
CA MET A 238 8.16 16.61 3.11
C MET A 238 7.87 16.19 4.54
N SER A 239 6.59 16.21 4.91
CA SER A 239 6.05 15.62 6.14
C SER A 239 5.13 14.43 5.85
N ALA A 240 5.21 13.38 6.67
CA ALA A 240 4.37 12.20 6.56
C ALA A 240 3.85 11.77 7.94
N MET A 241 2.54 11.85 8.14
CA MET A 241 1.87 11.54 9.40
C MET A 241 0.65 10.63 9.16
N PRO A 242 0.87 9.34 8.79
CA PRO A 242 -0.22 8.41 8.48
C PRO A 242 -1.02 7.98 9.70
N ASN A 243 -2.20 7.42 9.46
CA ASN A 243 -2.95 6.70 10.47
C ASN A 243 -2.26 5.38 10.84
N ALA A 244 -2.55 4.86 12.04
CA ALA A 244 -2.16 3.50 12.42
C ALA A 244 -3.04 2.45 11.68
N GLY A 245 -3.05 2.50 10.35
CA GLY A 245 -3.92 1.72 9.47
C GLY A 245 -5.27 2.38 9.21
N LEU A 246 -6.15 1.66 8.49
CA LEU A 246 -7.52 2.12 8.25
C LEU A 246 -8.40 1.87 9.48
N PRO A 247 -9.37 2.76 9.77
CA PRO A 247 -10.29 2.54 10.86
C PRO A 247 -11.19 1.33 10.59
N MET A 248 -11.19 0.38 11.52
CA MET A 248 -12.15 -0.72 11.55
C MET A 248 -13.25 -0.42 12.58
N ARG A 249 -14.50 -0.64 12.19
CA ARG A 249 -15.65 -0.43 13.09
C ARG A 249 -15.90 -1.71 13.90
N VAL A 250 -15.47 -1.70 15.17
CA VAL A 250 -15.68 -2.81 16.10
C VAL A 250 -16.63 -2.32 17.19
N GLU A 251 -17.79 -2.97 17.37
CA GLU A 251 -18.82 -2.60 18.38
C GLU A 251 -19.21 -1.11 18.35
N GLY A 252 -19.28 -0.52 17.16
CA GLY A 252 -19.59 0.90 16.98
C GLY A 252 -18.42 1.87 17.21
N ARG A 253 -17.22 1.36 17.50
CA ARG A 253 -16.00 2.13 17.73
C ARG A 253 -15.04 2.03 16.55
N ASN A 254 -14.39 3.12 16.20
CA ASN A 254 -13.28 3.09 15.23
C ASN A 254 -12.02 2.60 15.95
N MET A 255 -11.49 1.46 15.55
CA MET A 255 -10.21 0.91 16.01
C MET A 255 -9.21 0.95 14.88
N TYR A 256 -7.95 1.22 15.22
CA TYR A 256 -6.81 1.25 14.30
C TYR A 256 -5.87 0.12 14.70
N LEU A 257 -5.49 -0.74 13.74
CA LEU A 257 -4.87 -2.03 14.04
C LEU A 257 -3.41 -2.16 13.59
N SER A 258 -2.80 -1.11 13.06
CA SER A 258 -1.36 -1.18 12.73
C SER A 258 -0.54 -1.12 14.01
N SER A 259 0.40 -2.06 14.15
CA SER A 259 1.28 -2.10 15.32
C SER A 259 2.33 -0.99 15.29
N PRO A 260 2.88 -0.61 16.45
CA PRO A 260 4.00 0.33 16.54
C PRO A 260 5.20 -0.06 15.68
N GLU A 261 5.52 -1.36 15.58
CA GLU A 261 6.63 -1.89 14.78
C GLU A 261 6.38 -1.68 13.28
N TYR A 262 5.15 -1.94 12.84
CA TYR A 262 4.76 -1.74 11.44
C TYR A 262 4.88 -0.27 11.04
N MET A 263 4.38 0.64 11.88
CA MET A 263 4.50 2.09 11.66
C MET A 263 5.97 2.53 11.61
N ALA A 264 6.81 2.02 12.51
CA ALA A 264 8.22 2.35 12.57
C ALA A 264 8.99 1.88 11.33
N GLN A 265 8.67 0.69 10.79
CA GLN A 265 9.27 0.21 9.54
C GLN A 265 8.95 1.14 8.35
N TYR A 266 7.69 1.58 8.23
CA TYR A 266 7.31 2.51 7.18
C TYR A 266 7.92 3.90 7.39
N ALA A 267 7.99 4.39 8.64
CA ALA A 267 8.71 5.61 8.96
C ALA A 267 10.17 5.53 8.48
N ARG A 268 10.88 4.42 8.73
CA ARG A 268 12.23 4.20 8.20
C ARG A 268 12.30 4.32 6.69
N ARG A 269 11.34 3.72 5.95
CA ARG A 269 11.29 3.82 4.48
C ARG A 269 11.04 5.25 4.01
N MET A 270 10.11 5.97 4.68
CA MET A 270 9.85 7.39 4.42
C MET A 270 11.11 8.25 4.63
N LEU A 271 11.89 7.93 5.67
CA LEU A 271 13.17 8.60 5.93
C LEU A 271 14.20 8.34 4.83
N TRP A 272 14.29 7.09 4.35
CA TRP A 272 15.15 6.74 3.21
C TRP A 272 14.71 7.43 1.91
N ALA A 273 13.41 7.60 1.69
CA ALA A 273 12.90 8.36 0.56
C ALA A 273 13.23 9.86 0.64
N GLY A 274 13.51 10.40 1.82
CA GLY A 274 13.91 11.81 2.00
C GLY A 274 12.93 12.67 2.80
N VAL A 275 11.93 12.04 3.46
CA VAL A 275 10.99 12.74 4.35
C VAL A 275 11.75 13.42 5.50
N LYS A 276 11.35 14.63 5.85
CA LYS A 276 11.99 15.47 6.88
C LYS A 276 11.22 15.55 8.18
N ILE A 277 9.92 15.29 8.16
CA ILE A 277 9.08 15.22 9.35
C ILE A 277 8.28 13.92 9.30
N VAL A 278 8.42 13.09 10.34
CA VAL A 278 7.64 11.85 10.48
C VAL A 278 6.90 11.85 11.81
N GLY A 279 5.69 11.36 11.79
CA GLY A 279 4.84 11.24 12.98
C GLY A 279 3.70 10.29 12.73
N GLY A 280 2.58 10.53 13.39
CA GLY A 280 1.38 9.74 13.18
C GLY A 280 0.11 10.57 13.32
N CYS A 281 -0.99 10.06 12.78
CA CYS A 281 -2.33 10.63 12.93
C CYS A 281 -3.24 9.63 13.64
N CYS A 282 -4.50 9.50 13.25
CA CYS A 282 -5.50 8.70 13.95
C CYS A 282 -5.02 7.27 14.28
N GLY A 283 -5.28 6.83 15.51
CA GLY A 283 -4.91 5.51 16.03
C GLY A 283 -3.47 5.39 16.52
N THR A 284 -2.59 6.34 16.23
CA THR A 284 -1.23 6.31 16.78
C THR A 284 -1.20 6.68 18.25
N THR A 285 -0.30 6.06 19.00
CA THR A 285 -0.11 6.19 20.43
C THR A 285 1.33 6.58 20.75
N PRO A 286 1.67 6.95 21.99
CA PRO A 286 3.05 7.19 22.41
C PRO A 286 4.00 6.02 22.08
N ASP A 287 3.55 4.77 22.10
CA ASP A 287 4.39 3.62 21.73
C ASP A 287 4.76 3.63 20.25
N HIS A 288 3.86 4.03 19.37
CA HIS A 288 4.14 4.23 17.95
C HIS A 288 5.25 5.28 17.76
N ILE A 289 5.08 6.44 18.38
CA ILE A 289 6.03 7.54 18.27
C ILE A 289 7.41 7.16 18.86
N LYS A 290 7.42 6.41 19.96
CA LYS A 290 8.66 5.92 20.56
C LYS A 290 9.46 5.04 19.61
N LEU A 291 8.81 4.12 18.88
CA LEU A 291 9.49 3.29 17.90
C LEU A 291 9.89 4.07 16.64
N ILE A 292 9.05 4.98 16.13
CA ILE A 292 9.42 5.90 15.05
C ILE A 292 10.67 6.72 15.46
N ARG A 293 10.72 7.23 16.69
CA ARG A 293 11.89 7.94 17.20
C ARG A 293 13.15 7.08 17.24
N SER A 294 13.01 5.81 17.57
CA SER A 294 14.14 4.86 17.54
C SER A 294 14.74 4.74 16.15
N GLU A 295 13.89 4.67 15.11
CA GLU A 295 14.33 4.60 13.72
C GLU A 295 15.07 5.88 13.27
N THR A 296 14.62 7.06 13.69
CA THR A 296 15.30 8.33 13.35
C THR A 296 16.69 8.44 13.98
N ARG A 297 16.93 7.85 15.15
CA ARG A 297 18.23 7.86 15.82
C ARG A 297 19.27 6.93 15.19
N SER A 298 18.81 5.87 14.52
CA SER A 298 19.69 4.90 13.85
C SER A 298 20.24 5.40 12.52
N LEU A 299 19.64 6.45 11.95
CA LEU A 299 20.09 7.08 10.71
C LEU A 299 21.12 8.17 11.02
N GLN A 300 22.40 7.88 10.77
CA GLN A 300 23.46 8.90 10.90
C GLN A 300 23.32 9.97 9.81
N PRO A 301 23.59 11.27 10.15
CA PRO A 301 23.66 12.33 9.14
C PRO A 301 24.83 12.04 8.19
N GLY A 302 24.54 11.73 6.95
CA GLY A 302 25.57 11.51 5.91
C GLY A 302 25.37 10.30 4.99
N GLN A 303 24.42 9.41 5.27
CA GLN A 303 23.99 8.46 4.26
C GLN A 303 23.09 9.20 3.25
N LYS A 304 23.65 9.42 2.06
CA LYS A 304 22.94 9.98 0.91
C LYS A 304 21.63 9.25 0.71
N SER A 305 20.57 10.02 0.41
CA SER A 305 19.34 9.49 -0.16
C SER A 305 19.71 8.41 -1.17
N LEU A 306 19.28 7.19 -0.93
CA LEU A 306 19.08 6.25 -2.00
C LEU A 306 17.86 6.77 -2.78
N ALA A 307 18.08 7.85 -3.58
CA ALA A 307 17.32 7.96 -4.78
C ALA A 307 17.47 6.59 -5.44
N VAL A 308 16.39 5.89 -5.67
CA VAL A 308 16.37 4.77 -6.61
C VAL A 308 16.53 5.40 -7.99
N THR A 309 17.68 5.98 -8.23
CA THR A 309 18.22 6.06 -9.56
C THR A 309 18.57 4.62 -9.90
N VAL A 310 17.90 4.08 -10.88
CA VAL A 310 18.36 2.93 -11.64
C VAL A 310 19.70 3.36 -12.26
N SER A 311 20.74 3.35 -11.45
CA SER A 311 22.12 3.36 -11.92
C SER A 311 22.59 1.93 -11.76
N ASP A 312 23.26 1.43 -12.78
CA ASP A 312 23.92 0.13 -12.82
C ASP A 312 24.35 -0.30 -11.42
N ARG A 313 23.54 -1.22 -10.84
CA ARG A 313 23.87 -1.79 -9.54
C ARG A 313 25.15 -2.58 -9.75
N GLU A 314 26.27 -2.06 -9.27
CA GLU A 314 27.47 -2.86 -9.15
C GLU A 314 27.07 -4.13 -8.37
N THR A 315 27.28 -5.28 -8.99
CA THR A 315 27.04 -6.58 -8.37
C THR A 315 27.86 -6.62 -7.09
N PRO A 316 27.25 -6.90 -5.91
CA PRO A 316 28.02 -6.99 -4.66
C PRO A 316 29.22 -7.91 -4.85
N PRO A 317 30.39 -7.59 -4.27
CA PRO A 317 31.65 -8.32 -4.55
C PRO A 317 31.61 -9.83 -4.21
N HIS A 318 30.57 -10.29 -3.52
CA HIS A 318 30.35 -11.70 -3.17
C HIS A 318 29.14 -12.33 -3.88
N ALA A 319 28.48 -11.65 -4.80
CA ALA A 319 27.34 -12.19 -5.53
C ALA A 319 27.81 -13.26 -6.53
N LEU A 320 27.16 -14.42 -6.50
CA LEU A 320 27.36 -15.47 -7.49
C LEU A 320 26.59 -15.15 -8.77
N ALA A 321 27.08 -15.62 -9.92
CA ALA A 321 26.31 -15.53 -11.16
C ALA A 321 25.02 -16.36 -11.03
N PRO A 322 23.83 -15.81 -11.37
CA PRO A 322 22.58 -16.55 -11.22
C PRO A 322 22.55 -17.74 -12.19
N VAL A 323 21.86 -18.81 -11.79
CA VAL A 323 21.62 -19.95 -12.67
C VAL A 323 20.80 -19.51 -13.88
N PRO A 324 21.21 -19.80 -15.13
CA PRO A 324 20.45 -19.47 -16.33
C PRO A 324 19.03 -20.07 -16.30
N ILE A 325 18.07 -19.36 -16.88
CA ILE A 325 16.64 -19.73 -16.83
C ILE A 325 16.39 -21.15 -17.31
N GLU A 326 17.07 -21.60 -18.38
CA GLU A 326 16.96 -22.93 -18.96
C GLU A 326 17.48 -24.05 -18.05
N GLN A 327 18.28 -23.73 -17.05
CA GLN A 327 18.85 -24.69 -16.10
C GLN A 327 18.10 -24.70 -14.76
N LYS A 328 17.17 -23.77 -14.52
CA LYS A 328 16.43 -23.68 -13.26
C LYS A 328 15.40 -24.80 -13.11
N SER A 329 14.67 -25.11 -14.19
CA SER A 329 13.60 -26.12 -14.21
C SER A 329 13.28 -26.56 -15.64
N LYS A 330 12.47 -27.62 -15.79
CA LYS A 330 11.94 -28.05 -17.11
C LYS A 330 11.04 -26.95 -17.71
N LEU A 331 10.27 -26.26 -16.86
CA LEU A 331 9.47 -25.11 -17.25
C LEU A 331 10.38 -23.98 -17.76
N GLY A 332 11.42 -23.63 -17.02
CA GLY A 332 12.39 -22.60 -17.41
C GLY A 332 13.04 -22.93 -18.76
N ALA A 333 13.42 -24.18 -18.99
CA ALA A 333 13.96 -24.61 -20.27
C ALA A 333 12.96 -24.44 -21.44
N LYS A 334 11.68 -24.74 -21.22
CA LYS A 334 10.64 -24.54 -22.25
C LYS A 334 10.41 -23.05 -22.54
N LEU A 335 10.35 -22.21 -21.51
CA LEU A 335 10.18 -20.76 -21.65
C LEU A 335 11.37 -20.14 -22.40
N ALA A 336 12.60 -20.49 -22.03
CA ALA A 336 13.80 -20.03 -22.73
C ALA A 336 13.84 -20.46 -24.20
N ALA A 337 13.31 -21.66 -24.51
CA ALA A 337 13.22 -22.16 -25.90
C ALA A 337 12.03 -21.56 -26.69
N GLY A 338 11.26 -20.62 -26.13
CA GLY A 338 10.08 -20.04 -26.78
C GLY A 338 8.93 -21.03 -27.00
N LYS A 339 8.91 -22.16 -26.29
CA LYS A 339 7.84 -23.16 -26.41
C LYS A 339 6.59 -22.70 -25.71
N PHE A 340 5.43 -23.03 -26.29
CA PHE A 340 4.14 -22.79 -25.67
C PHE A 340 3.93 -23.72 -24.49
N VAL A 341 3.57 -23.17 -23.30
CA VAL A 341 3.37 -23.93 -22.06
C VAL A 341 1.94 -23.84 -21.56
N ALA A 342 1.50 -24.86 -20.82
CA ALA A 342 0.18 -24.88 -20.20
C ALA A 342 0.29 -25.26 -18.72
N PHE A 343 -0.36 -24.45 -17.90
CA PHE A 343 -0.53 -24.70 -16.47
C PHE A 343 -1.98 -25.06 -16.17
N VAL A 344 -2.19 -25.86 -15.12
CA VAL A 344 -3.51 -26.04 -14.50
C VAL A 344 -3.42 -25.63 -13.04
N GLU A 345 -4.39 -24.85 -12.58
CA GLU A 345 -4.47 -24.44 -11.18
C GLU A 345 -5.12 -25.51 -10.32
N ILE A 346 -4.45 -25.93 -9.26
CA ILE A 346 -4.95 -26.84 -8.24
C ILE A 346 -4.86 -26.17 -6.87
N LEU A 347 -5.99 -25.95 -6.24
CA LEU A 347 -6.05 -25.34 -4.91
C LEU A 347 -5.53 -26.34 -3.85
N PRO A 348 -4.73 -25.92 -2.87
CA PRO A 348 -4.40 -26.77 -1.71
C PRO A 348 -5.66 -27.27 -1.01
N PRO A 349 -5.67 -28.48 -0.44
CA PRO A 349 -6.82 -29.01 0.28
C PRO A 349 -7.12 -28.20 1.54
N ARG A 350 -8.39 -28.20 1.96
CA ARG A 350 -8.80 -27.54 3.23
C ARG A 350 -8.41 -28.33 4.47
N GLY A 351 -8.16 -29.61 4.33
CA GLY A 351 -7.78 -30.52 5.39
C GLY A 351 -6.43 -31.18 5.13
N VAL A 352 -6.21 -32.33 5.70
CA VAL A 352 -4.94 -33.08 5.61
C VAL A 352 -4.91 -34.07 4.43
N GLU A 353 -6.06 -34.39 3.84
CA GLU A 353 -6.16 -35.32 2.72
C GLU A 353 -5.87 -34.60 1.39
N SER A 354 -4.85 -35.07 0.67
CA SER A 354 -4.38 -34.49 -0.60
C SER A 354 -4.50 -35.42 -1.80
N SER A 355 -5.08 -36.61 -1.63
CA SER A 355 -5.19 -37.63 -2.69
C SER A 355 -5.90 -37.09 -3.94
N ARG A 356 -6.96 -36.33 -3.77
CA ARG A 356 -7.72 -35.72 -4.87
C ARG A 356 -6.88 -34.74 -5.70
N GLU A 357 -6.10 -33.91 -5.03
CA GLU A 357 -5.22 -32.90 -5.65
C GLU A 357 -4.06 -33.59 -6.40
N VAL A 358 -3.47 -34.62 -5.80
CA VAL A 358 -2.41 -35.45 -6.42
C VAL A 358 -2.94 -36.20 -7.61
N ASP A 359 -4.12 -36.84 -7.52
CA ASP A 359 -4.74 -37.55 -8.64
C ASP A 359 -5.12 -36.56 -9.78
N GLY A 360 -5.60 -35.38 -9.44
CA GLY A 360 -5.84 -34.32 -10.41
C GLY A 360 -4.56 -33.89 -11.13
N ALA A 361 -3.46 -33.73 -10.39
CA ALA A 361 -2.15 -33.41 -10.97
C ALA A 361 -1.60 -34.54 -11.88
N ARG A 362 -1.80 -35.83 -11.49
CA ARG A 362 -1.40 -36.95 -12.30
C ARG A 362 -2.14 -36.99 -13.62
N ARG A 363 -3.44 -36.77 -13.62
CA ARG A 363 -4.25 -36.66 -14.84
C ARG A 363 -3.81 -35.48 -15.72
N CYS A 364 -3.43 -34.38 -15.13
CA CYS A 364 -2.86 -33.25 -15.87
C CYS A 364 -1.52 -33.63 -16.53
N ALA A 365 -0.64 -34.34 -15.80
CA ALA A 365 0.63 -34.85 -16.36
C ALA A 365 0.41 -35.77 -17.54
N GLU A 366 -0.51 -36.74 -17.42
CA GLU A 366 -0.91 -37.68 -18.48
C GLU A 366 -1.47 -36.96 -19.72
N ALA A 367 -2.20 -35.83 -19.52
CA ALA A 367 -2.71 -34.98 -20.59
C ALA A 367 -1.64 -34.05 -21.19
N GLY A 368 -0.40 -34.12 -20.73
CA GLY A 368 0.70 -33.30 -21.24
C GLY A 368 0.72 -31.85 -20.71
N ILE A 369 0.08 -31.54 -19.61
CA ILE A 369 0.23 -30.22 -18.91
C ILE A 369 1.68 -30.11 -18.42
N ASP A 370 2.22 -28.87 -18.47
CA ASP A 370 3.63 -28.62 -18.17
C ASP A 370 3.90 -28.45 -16.68
N ALA A 371 2.98 -27.77 -15.97
CA ALA A 371 3.12 -27.52 -14.54
C ALA A 371 1.75 -27.30 -13.85
N ILE A 372 1.74 -27.48 -12.53
CA ILE A 372 0.58 -27.24 -11.68
C ILE A 372 0.79 -25.95 -10.87
N ASN A 373 -0.06 -24.96 -11.07
CA ASN A 373 -0.11 -23.76 -10.24
C ASN A 373 -0.80 -24.07 -8.90
N VAL A 374 -0.15 -23.75 -7.80
CA VAL A 374 -0.65 -23.99 -6.44
C VAL A 374 -0.77 -22.65 -5.70
N PRO A 375 -1.98 -22.07 -5.60
CA PRO A 375 -2.19 -20.79 -4.94
C PRO A 375 -1.94 -20.85 -3.43
N ASP A 376 -1.33 -19.82 -2.87
CA ASP A 376 -1.03 -19.69 -1.45
C ASP A 376 -2.15 -18.93 -0.70
N GLY A 377 -2.96 -19.68 0.05
CA GLY A 377 -4.07 -19.17 0.84
C GLY A 377 -5.04 -18.26 0.06
N PRO A 378 -5.58 -18.71 -1.09
CA PRO A 378 -6.42 -17.87 -1.95
C PRO A 378 -7.62 -17.31 -1.18
N ARG A 379 -7.94 -16.03 -1.40
CA ARG A 379 -8.93 -15.26 -0.63
C ARG A 379 -8.69 -15.31 0.88
N ALA A 380 -7.44 -15.25 1.30
CA ALA A 380 -7.04 -15.30 2.71
C ALA A 380 -7.74 -16.43 3.50
N SER A 381 -7.87 -17.62 2.88
CA SER A 381 -8.49 -18.79 3.51
C SER A 381 -7.42 -19.75 4.03
N ALA A 382 -7.67 -20.32 5.22
CA ALA A 382 -6.82 -21.37 5.77
C ALA A 382 -6.92 -22.67 4.96
N ARG A 383 -5.76 -23.15 4.51
CA ARG A 383 -5.61 -24.39 3.73
C ARG A 383 -4.29 -25.06 4.10
N MET A 384 -4.08 -26.29 3.62
CA MET A 384 -2.75 -26.91 3.65
C MET A 384 -1.73 -25.94 3.02
N SER A 385 -0.50 -25.94 3.53
CA SER A 385 0.58 -25.11 2.94
C SER A 385 0.72 -25.38 1.43
N ALA A 386 0.75 -24.32 0.64
CA ALA A 386 0.98 -24.42 -0.80
C ALA A 386 2.33 -25.09 -1.11
N GLN A 387 3.37 -24.81 -0.33
CA GLN A 387 4.68 -25.44 -0.46
C GLN A 387 4.61 -26.97 -0.24
N VAL A 388 3.92 -27.43 0.81
CA VAL A 388 3.72 -28.86 1.07
C VAL A 388 2.90 -29.50 -0.05
N THR A 389 1.85 -28.83 -0.53
CA THR A 389 1.05 -29.32 -1.67
C THR A 389 1.90 -29.45 -2.93
N CYS A 390 2.78 -28.49 -3.24
CA CYS A 390 3.74 -28.58 -4.35
C CYS A 390 4.66 -29.80 -4.21
N GLN A 391 5.19 -30.06 -3.01
CA GLN A 391 6.05 -31.21 -2.74
C GLN A 391 5.33 -32.54 -3.00
N LEU A 392 4.09 -32.66 -2.52
CA LEU A 392 3.26 -33.84 -2.74
C LEU A 392 2.97 -34.06 -4.23
N ILE A 393 2.61 -33.02 -4.97
CA ILE A 393 2.36 -33.07 -6.41
C ILE A 393 3.62 -33.51 -7.16
N GLN A 394 4.77 -32.90 -6.89
CA GLN A 394 6.02 -33.26 -7.58
C GLN A 394 6.46 -34.70 -7.28
N ARG A 395 6.35 -35.12 -6.01
CA ARG A 395 6.75 -36.44 -5.58
C ARG A 395 5.82 -37.54 -6.12
N ASP A 396 4.50 -37.33 -6.01
CA ASP A 396 3.51 -38.41 -6.18
C ASP A 396 2.81 -38.38 -7.55
N ALA A 397 2.78 -37.22 -8.23
CA ALA A 397 2.25 -37.10 -9.60
C ALA A 397 3.33 -36.91 -10.67
N GLY A 398 4.58 -36.61 -10.29
CA GLY A 398 5.72 -36.52 -11.21
C GLY A 398 5.70 -35.32 -12.17
N ILE A 399 4.88 -34.30 -11.88
CA ILE A 399 4.76 -33.07 -12.65
C ILE A 399 5.35 -31.89 -11.86
N GLU A 400 5.98 -30.92 -12.54
CA GLU A 400 6.48 -29.73 -11.89
C GLU A 400 5.33 -28.90 -11.29
N ALA A 401 5.57 -28.31 -10.13
CA ALA A 401 4.66 -27.37 -9.50
C ALA A 401 5.21 -25.94 -9.56
N VAL A 402 4.30 -24.98 -9.66
CA VAL A 402 4.56 -23.55 -9.55
C VAL A 402 3.95 -23.09 -8.24
N LEU A 403 4.80 -22.76 -7.28
CA LEU A 403 4.38 -22.27 -5.98
C LEU A 403 4.01 -20.80 -6.08
N HIS A 404 2.74 -20.46 -5.85
CA HIS A 404 2.42 -19.08 -5.54
C HIS A 404 2.94 -18.82 -4.12
N PHE A 405 3.67 -17.75 -3.95
CA PHE A 405 4.23 -17.37 -2.66
C PHE A 405 3.74 -15.98 -2.28
N CYS A 406 3.00 -15.86 -1.19
CA CYS A 406 2.43 -14.59 -0.76
C CYS A 406 3.16 -13.98 0.45
N CYS A 407 3.12 -12.65 0.53
CA CYS A 407 3.77 -11.89 1.61
C CYS A 407 2.87 -11.72 2.85
N ARG A 408 1.57 -12.05 2.75
CA ARG A 408 0.56 -11.76 3.77
C ARG A 408 0.86 -12.36 5.14
N ASP A 409 1.28 -13.63 5.16
CA ASP A 409 1.33 -14.42 6.40
C ASP A 409 2.74 -14.58 6.97
N ARG A 410 3.74 -13.96 6.32
CA ARG A 410 5.17 -14.19 6.60
C ARG A 410 5.93 -12.89 6.79
N ASN A 411 6.76 -12.84 7.83
CA ASN A 411 7.76 -11.79 7.95
C ASN A 411 8.98 -12.09 7.05
N ILE A 412 9.89 -11.12 6.92
CA ILE A 412 11.05 -11.22 6.03
C ILE A 412 11.98 -12.39 6.37
N LEU A 413 12.04 -12.84 7.62
CA LEU A 413 12.80 -14.02 8.03
C LEU A 413 12.11 -15.30 7.56
N GLY A 414 10.80 -15.41 7.78
CA GLY A 414 9.99 -16.53 7.32
C GLY A 414 10.00 -16.65 5.80
N ILE A 415 9.91 -15.53 5.07
CA ILE A 415 9.99 -15.50 3.61
C ILE A 415 11.30 -16.15 3.13
N GLN A 416 12.45 -15.71 3.63
CA GLN A 416 13.75 -16.24 3.22
C GLN A 416 13.91 -17.72 3.62
N SER A 417 13.53 -18.08 4.85
CA SER A 417 13.60 -19.45 5.35
C SER A 417 12.78 -20.43 4.49
N GLU A 418 11.52 -20.06 4.18
CA GLU A 418 10.64 -20.92 3.37
C GLU A 418 11.09 -21.00 1.91
N LEU A 419 11.63 -19.93 1.31
CA LEU A 419 12.17 -19.96 -0.05
C LEU A 419 13.41 -20.85 -0.16
N LEU A 420 14.31 -20.81 0.82
CA LEU A 420 15.45 -21.72 0.91
C LEU A 420 14.97 -23.17 1.07
N GLY A 421 13.97 -23.39 1.93
CA GLY A 421 13.33 -24.69 2.13
C GLY A 421 12.64 -25.21 0.86
N ALA A 422 11.91 -24.36 0.14
CA ALA A 422 11.27 -24.69 -1.14
C ALA A 422 12.31 -25.14 -2.18
N HIS A 423 13.40 -24.36 -2.32
CA HIS A 423 14.50 -24.71 -3.21
C HIS A 423 15.12 -26.06 -2.85
N THR A 424 15.41 -26.31 -1.56
CA THR A 424 15.99 -27.58 -1.08
C THR A 424 15.05 -28.76 -1.32
N ALA A 425 13.73 -28.54 -1.21
CA ALA A 425 12.71 -29.55 -1.50
C ALA A 425 12.45 -29.78 -3.00
N GLY A 426 13.20 -29.14 -3.89
CA GLY A 426 13.08 -29.31 -5.34
C GLY A 426 12.03 -28.44 -6.01
N ILE A 427 11.37 -27.53 -5.29
CA ILE A 427 10.46 -26.54 -5.88
C ILE A 427 11.31 -25.44 -6.51
N ARG A 428 11.16 -25.25 -7.81
CA ARG A 428 11.97 -24.30 -8.59
C ARG A 428 11.15 -23.13 -9.13
N ASN A 429 9.87 -23.34 -9.41
CA ASN A 429 9.03 -22.36 -10.09
C ASN A 429 8.16 -21.60 -9.08
N LEU A 430 8.22 -20.28 -9.11
CA LEU A 430 7.47 -19.40 -8.21
C LEU A 430 6.57 -18.43 -8.99
N ILE A 431 5.47 -18.01 -8.38
CA ILE A 431 4.76 -16.76 -8.68
C ILE A 431 4.76 -15.93 -7.42
N CYS A 432 5.45 -14.80 -7.47
CA CYS A 432 5.54 -13.84 -6.37
C CYS A 432 4.31 -12.95 -6.33
N ILE A 433 3.53 -13.03 -5.25
CA ILE A 433 2.31 -12.25 -5.07
C ILE A 433 2.31 -11.53 -3.72
N THR A 434 1.64 -10.38 -3.65
CA THR A 434 1.43 -9.69 -2.37
C THR A 434 0.51 -10.49 -1.46
N GLY A 435 -0.55 -11.06 -2.01
CA GLY A 435 -1.59 -11.82 -1.30
C GLY A 435 -2.80 -10.95 -0.94
N ASP A 436 -3.98 -11.59 -0.85
CA ASP A 436 -5.22 -10.92 -0.46
C ASP A 436 -5.19 -10.57 1.02
N PRO A 437 -5.68 -9.38 1.43
CA PRO A 437 -5.74 -9.03 2.85
C PRO A 437 -6.70 -9.94 3.62
N PRO A 438 -6.42 -10.27 4.91
CA PRO A 438 -7.24 -11.19 5.72
C PRO A 438 -8.73 -10.81 5.78
N ARG A 439 -9.05 -9.52 5.73
CA ARG A 439 -10.44 -9.00 5.71
C ARG A 439 -11.31 -9.56 4.56
N MET A 440 -10.70 -10.09 3.49
CA MET A 440 -11.40 -10.73 2.38
C MET A 440 -11.69 -12.22 2.63
N GLY A 441 -11.14 -12.79 3.69
CA GLY A 441 -11.21 -14.22 3.99
C GLY A 441 -12.11 -14.56 5.17
N ALA A 442 -12.00 -15.81 5.62
CA ALA A 442 -12.79 -16.35 6.74
C ALA A 442 -12.32 -15.84 8.12
N TYR A 443 -11.12 -15.26 8.20
CA TYR A 443 -10.52 -14.75 9.44
C TYR A 443 -10.11 -13.29 9.25
N PRO A 444 -11.07 -12.35 9.21
CA PRO A 444 -10.81 -10.94 8.89
C PRO A 444 -9.88 -10.25 9.90
N ASP A 445 -9.85 -10.77 11.14
CA ASP A 445 -9.04 -10.23 12.24
C ASP A 445 -7.62 -10.87 12.34
N ALA A 446 -7.28 -11.78 11.43
CA ALA A 446 -5.93 -12.34 11.40
C ALA A 446 -4.91 -11.24 11.06
N THR A 447 -3.77 -11.25 11.77
CA THR A 447 -2.70 -10.27 11.54
C THR A 447 -2.09 -10.45 10.15
N ALA A 448 -2.16 -9.42 9.33
CA ALA A 448 -1.43 -9.35 8.08
C ALA A 448 -0.02 -8.83 8.33
N VAL A 449 1.00 -9.53 7.85
CA VAL A 449 2.40 -9.15 8.07
C VAL A 449 2.86 -8.15 7.02
N PHE A 450 2.78 -8.52 5.74
CA PHE A 450 3.15 -7.65 4.60
C PHE A 450 4.45 -6.85 4.80
N ASP A 451 5.51 -7.46 5.34
CA ASP A 451 6.84 -6.81 5.43
C ASP A 451 7.35 -6.35 4.07
N VAL A 452 6.91 -7.03 3.01
CA VAL A 452 7.18 -6.69 1.61
C VAL A 452 5.92 -6.94 0.77
N ASP A 453 5.86 -6.32 -0.41
CA ASP A 453 4.90 -6.66 -1.46
C ASP A 453 5.54 -7.62 -2.50
N ALA A 454 4.83 -7.86 -3.60
CA ALA A 454 5.35 -8.73 -4.66
C ALA A 454 6.67 -8.24 -5.24
N ILE A 455 6.91 -6.94 -5.33
CA ILE A 455 8.16 -6.36 -5.84
C ILE A 455 9.30 -6.62 -4.87
N GLY A 456 9.09 -6.36 -3.59
CA GLY A 456 10.05 -6.69 -2.53
C GLY A 456 10.36 -8.19 -2.47
N LEU A 457 9.35 -9.04 -2.66
CA LEU A 457 9.53 -10.50 -2.72
C LEU A 457 10.40 -10.91 -3.92
N VAL A 458 10.20 -10.33 -5.11
CA VAL A 458 11.05 -10.59 -6.28
C VAL A 458 12.50 -10.18 -6.00
N ASN A 459 12.74 -9.05 -5.34
CA ASN A 459 14.09 -8.65 -4.93
C ASN A 459 14.73 -9.66 -3.96
N ILE A 460 13.96 -10.22 -3.01
CA ILE A 460 14.45 -11.28 -2.11
C ILE A 460 14.86 -12.51 -2.93
N VAL A 461 13.99 -13.00 -3.82
CA VAL A 461 14.28 -14.17 -4.66
C VAL A 461 15.52 -13.92 -5.54
N ARG A 462 15.65 -12.72 -6.11
CA ARG A 462 16.83 -12.33 -6.89
C ARG A 462 18.11 -12.42 -6.05
N ASN A 463 18.11 -11.87 -4.83
CA ASN A 463 19.29 -11.95 -3.96
C ASN A 463 19.63 -13.41 -3.63
N LEU A 464 18.65 -14.24 -3.27
CA LEU A 464 18.86 -15.66 -3.03
C LEU A 464 19.43 -16.38 -4.25
N ASN A 465 18.97 -16.05 -5.47
CA ASN A 465 19.52 -16.56 -6.73
C ASN A 465 20.94 -16.10 -7.01
N HIS A 466 21.41 -15.04 -6.34
CA HIS A 466 22.81 -14.59 -6.36
C HIS A 466 23.64 -15.08 -5.16
N GLY A 467 23.09 -15.97 -4.32
CA GLY A 467 23.76 -16.51 -3.15
C GLY A 467 23.88 -15.52 -2.00
N LEU A 468 23.00 -14.51 -1.95
CA LEU A 468 22.95 -13.47 -0.92
C LEU A 468 21.61 -13.51 -0.20
N ASP A 469 21.61 -13.20 1.10
CA ASP A 469 20.38 -12.86 1.81
C ASP A 469 19.91 -11.43 1.43
N ILE A 470 18.74 -11.01 1.94
CA ILE A 470 18.22 -9.66 1.63
C ILE A 470 19.10 -8.53 2.23
N GLY A 471 19.89 -8.83 3.24
CA GLY A 471 20.88 -7.91 3.83
C GLY A 471 22.18 -7.81 3.02
N GLY A 472 22.33 -8.63 1.95
CA GLY A 472 23.54 -8.68 1.13
C GLY A 472 24.64 -9.59 1.70
N ASN A 473 24.35 -10.39 2.72
CA ASN A 473 25.33 -11.33 3.30
C ASN A 473 25.43 -12.60 2.45
N PRO A 474 26.64 -13.12 2.15
CA PRO A 474 26.83 -14.32 1.37
C PRO A 474 26.34 -15.57 2.13
N MET A 475 25.59 -16.43 1.45
CA MET A 475 25.02 -17.67 1.99
C MET A 475 25.87 -18.91 1.66
N GLY A 476 26.96 -18.76 0.90
CA GLY A 476 27.84 -19.86 0.49
C GLY A 476 27.34 -20.64 -0.73
N SER A 477 26.06 -20.54 -1.10
CA SER A 477 25.48 -21.15 -2.29
C SER A 477 24.27 -20.31 -2.77
N GLN A 478 23.93 -20.45 -4.05
CA GLN A 478 22.80 -19.76 -4.66
C GLN A 478 21.57 -20.65 -4.80
N THR A 479 20.39 -20.06 -4.86
CA THR A 479 19.18 -20.77 -5.29
C THR A 479 19.05 -20.75 -6.82
N ALA A 480 18.14 -21.57 -7.35
CA ALA A 480 17.80 -21.60 -8.77
C ALA A 480 16.26 -21.49 -8.92
N LEU A 481 15.70 -20.43 -8.35
CA LEU A 481 14.27 -20.18 -8.36
C LEU A 481 13.88 -19.41 -9.63
N LEU A 482 12.97 -19.95 -10.41
CA LEU A 482 12.36 -19.30 -11.58
C LEU A 482 11.26 -18.37 -11.10
N THR A 483 11.37 -17.08 -11.38
CA THR A 483 10.59 -16.02 -10.73
C THR A 483 9.49 -15.51 -11.65
N GLY A 484 8.25 -15.90 -11.40
CA GLY A 484 7.06 -15.35 -12.04
C GLY A 484 6.39 -14.25 -11.23
N VAL A 485 5.63 -13.42 -11.91
CA VAL A 485 4.82 -12.35 -11.29
C VAL A 485 3.43 -12.27 -11.89
N GLY A 486 2.47 -11.78 -11.10
CA GLY A 486 1.12 -11.52 -11.58
C GLY A 486 1.01 -10.19 -12.34
N ALA A 487 0.12 -10.14 -13.35
CA ALA A 487 -0.29 -8.91 -14.03
C ALA A 487 -1.80 -8.92 -14.34
N ASN A 488 -2.40 -7.74 -14.46
CA ASN A 488 -3.84 -7.60 -14.72
C ASN A 488 -4.13 -6.80 -16.00
N PRO A 489 -4.35 -7.46 -17.16
CA PRO A 489 -4.73 -6.79 -18.41
C PRO A 489 -6.05 -6.02 -18.35
N GLY A 490 -6.91 -6.34 -17.37
CA GLY A 490 -8.19 -5.67 -17.13
C GLY A 490 -8.16 -4.63 -16.00
N ALA A 491 -6.99 -4.16 -15.59
CA ALA A 491 -6.86 -3.19 -14.52
C ALA A 491 -7.59 -1.86 -14.84
N MET A 492 -8.35 -1.33 -13.89
CA MET A 492 -9.04 -0.04 -14.05
C MET A 492 -8.05 1.12 -14.21
N ASN A 493 -6.92 1.09 -13.51
CA ASN A 493 -5.80 2.01 -13.70
C ASN A 493 -4.65 1.27 -14.38
N MET A 494 -4.65 1.28 -15.70
CA MET A 494 -3.64 0.59 -16.52
C MET A 494 -2.26 1.23 -16.39
N ASP A 495 -2.16 2.54 -16.18
CA ASP A 495 -0.86 3.21 -16.04
C ASP A 495 -0.16 2.77 -14.75
N GLU A 496 -0.91 2.63 -13.68
CA GLU A 496 -0.38 2.08 -12.42
C GLU A 496 0.01 0.61 -12.55
N GLU A 497 -0.80 -0.20 -13.24
CA GLU A 497 -0.47 -1.61 -13.50
C GLU A 497 0.84 -1.75 -14.28
N ILE A 498 1.03 -0.92 -15.32
CA ILE A 498 2.27 -0.92 -16.12
C ILE A 498 3.46 -0.45 -15.27
N ARG A 499 3.31 0.62 -14.48
CA ARG A 499 4.37 1.09 -13.60
C ARG A 499 4.81 0.01 -12.61
N ARG A 500 3.86 -0.67 -11.96
CA ARG A 500 4.14 -1.78 -11.06
C ARG A 500 4.73 -2.99 -11.78
N PHE A 501 4.31 -3.22 -13.01
CA PHE A 501 4.89 -4.26 -13.87
C PHE A 501 6.36 -3.97 -14.16
N ASP A 502 6.71 -2.74 -14.53
CA ASP A 502 8.10 -2.33 -14.79
C ASP A 502 8.97 -2.54 -13.55
N TRP A 503 8.50 -2.16 -12.37
CA TRP A 503 9.22 -2.41 -11.12
C TRP A 503 9.42 -3.91 -10.82
N LYS A 504 8.43 -4.77 -11.11
CA LYS A 504 8.58 -6.21 -10.97
C LYS A 504 9.64 -6.76 -11.94
N THR A 505 9.68 -6.23 -13.16
CA THR A 505 10.67 -6.59 -14.18
C THR A 505 12.08 -6.17 -13.76
N GLU A 506 12.25 -4.92 -13.32
CA GLU A 506 13.52 -4.41 -12.79
C GLU A 506 13.99 -5.17 -11.56
N ALA A 507 13.07 -5.59 -10.69
CA ALA A 507 13.38 -6.42 -9.53
C ALA A 507 13.92 -7.80 -9.91
N GLY A 508 13.61 -8.32 -11.11
CA GLY A 508 14.13 -9.58 -11.63
C GLY A 508 13.08 -10.63 -11.95
N ALA A 509 11.85 -10.24 -12.33
CA ALA A 509 10.84 -11.17 -12.86
C ALA A 509 11.33 -11.81 -14.17
N GLU A 510 11.06 -13.09 -14.36
CA GLU A 510 11.49 -13.87 -15.52
C GLU A 510 10.33 -14.34 -16.39
N TYR A 511 9.10 -14.33 -15.89
CA TYR A 511 7.88 -14.59 -16.65
C TYR A 511 6.66 -13.96 -15.95
N ILE A 512 5.54 -13.89 -16.67
CA ILE A 512 4.32 -13.25 -16.23
C ILE A 512 3.16 -14.24 -16.29
N VAL A 513 2.27 -14.20 -15.29
CA VAL A 513 0.96 -14.87 -15.34
C VAL A 513 -0.12 -13.82 -15.19
N THR A 514 -1.05 -13.74 -16.14
CA THR A 514 -2.12 -12.75 -16.06
C THR A 514 -3.28 -13.22 -15.19
N GLN A 515 -4.07 -12.25 -14.70
CA GLN A 515 -5.43 -12.52 -14.24
C GLN A 515 -6.26 -13.12 -15.39
N PRO A 516 -7.39 -13.80 -15.11
CA PRO A 516 -8.25 -14.34 -16.17
C PRO A 516 -8.64 -13.28 -17.19
N VAL A 517 -8.50 -13.62 -18.47
CA VAL A 517 -8.80 -12.75 -19.61
C VAL A 517 -10.01 -13.28 -20.37
N PHE A 518 -11.00 -12.43 -20.59
CA PHE A 518 -12.15 -12.69 -21.47
C PHE A 518 -12.23 -11.69 -22.63
N ASP A 519 -11.62 -10.50 -22.48
CA ASP A 519 -11.56 -9.48 -23.53
C ASP A 519 -10.17 -9.42 -24.15
N LEU A 520 -10.09 -9.84 -25.41
CA LEU A 520 -8.82 -9.89 -26.15
C LEU A 520 -8.30 -8.49 -26.52
N ASN A 521 -9.16 -7.49 -26.66
CA ASN A 521 -8.70 -6.13 -26.95
C ASN A 521 -7.91 -5.56 -25.77
N LEU A 522 -8.36 -5.85 -24.55
CA LEU A 522 -7.62 -5.48 -23.34
C LEU A 522 -6.28 -6.22 -23.25
N LEU A 523 -6.27 -7.51 -23.60
CA LEU A 523 -5.01 -8.27 -23.65
C LEU A 523 -4.04 -7.69 -24.68
N GLU A 524 -4.48 -7.41 -25.90
CA GLU A 524 -3.65 -6.82 -26.96
C GLU A 524 -3.09 -5.46 -26.54
N ALA A 525 -3.94 -4.59 -25.99
CA ALA A 525 -3.52 -3.29 -25.50
C ALA A 525 -2.47 -3.40 -24.37
N PHE A 526 -2.66 -4.34 -23.45
CA PHE A 526 -1.69 -4.62 -22.39
C PHE A 526 -0.37 -5.15 -22.95
N LEU A 527 -0.39 -6.18 -23.80
CA LEU A 527 0.81 -6.76 -24.41
C LEU A 527 1.65 -5.74 -25.16
N LYS A 528 1.01 -4.82 -25.89
CA LYS A 528 1.69 -3.72 -26.58
C LYS A 528 2.43 -2.80 -25.60
N ARG A 529 1.85 -2.54 -24.43
CA ARG A 529 2.47 -1.67 -23.42
C ARG A 529 3.66 -2.31 -22.71
N ILE A 530 3.70 -3.64 -22.59
CA ILE A 530 4.76 -4.39 -21.92
C ILE A 530 5.80 -4.99 -22.87
N GLU A 531 5.69 -4.75 -24.19
CA GLU A 531 6.56 -5.32 -25.22
C GLU A 531 8.06 -5.08 -24.96
N HIS A 532 8.41 -3.95 -24.35
CA HIS A 532 9.77 -3.57 -24.01
C HIS A 532 10.45 -4.56 -23.04
N ALA A 533 9.70 -5.21 -22.15
CA ALA A 533 10.24 -6.13 -21.14
C ALA A 533 10.67 -7.48 -21.71
N LYS A 534 10.14 -7.89 -22.86
CA LYS A 534 10.44 -9.17 -23.55
C LYS A 534 10.31 -10.42 -22.66
N LEU A 535 9.41 -10.37 -21.68
CA LEU A 535 9.17 -11.52 -20.78
C LEU A 535 8.11 -12.45 -21.36
N PRO A 536 8.23 -13.78 -21.17
CA PRO A 536 7.18 -14.73 -21.48
C PRO A 536 5.89 -14.42 -20.75
N VAL A 537 4.77 -14.37 -21.47
CA VAL A 537 3.43 -14.13 -20.91
C VAL A 537 2.62 -15.42 -20.92
N ILE A 538 2.09 -15.79 -19.75
CA ILE A 538 1.18 -16.92 -19.55
C ILE A 538 -0.20 -16.34 -19.26
N CYS A 539 -1.14 -16.50 -20.17
CA CYS A 539 -2.46 -15.88 -20.04
C CYS A 539 -3.40 -16.74 -19.18
N GLY A 540 -4.04 -16.14 -18.20
CA GLY A 540 -5.07 -16.76 -17.37
C GLY A 540 -6.35 -17.01 -18.17
N VAL A 541 -6.86 -18.24 -18.16
CA VAL A 541 -8.11 -18.66 -18.79
C VAL A 541 -9.00 -19.33 -17.76
N TRP A 542 -10.24 -18.85 -17.64
CA TRP A 542 -11.21 -19.35 -16.68
C TRP A 542 -12.46 -19.88 -17.39
N PRO A 543 -12.72 -21.21 -17.41
CA PRO A 543 -13.97 -21.73 -17.93
C PRO A 543 -15.13 -21.39 -16.98
N LEU A 544 -16.13 -20.67 -17.48
CA LEU A 544 -17.32 -20.30 -16.73
C LEU A 544 -18.16 -21.55 -16.40
N THR A 545 -18.75 -21.59 -15.19
CA THR A 545 -19.53 -22.76 -14.75
C THR A 545 -21.04 -22.51 -14.76
N SER A 546 -21.47 -21.25 -14.80
CA SER A 546 -22.85 -20.79 -14.83
C SER A 546 -22.91 -19.30 -15.10
N TYR A 547 -24.08 -18.77 -15.43
CA TYR A 547 -24.31 -17.34 -15.52
C TYR A 547 -23.99 -16.60 -14.20
N ARG A 548 -24.40 -17.16 -13.08
CA ARG A 548 -24.06 -16.61 -11.75
C ARG A 548 -22.56 -16.55 -11.50
N ASN A 549 -21.80 -17.52 -12.02
CA ASN A 549 -20.33 -17.48 -11.93
C ASN A 549 -19.76 -16.36 -12.81
N ALA A 550 -20.33 -16.11 -13.99
CA ALA A 550 -19.95 -14.98 -14.85
C ALA A 550 -20.26 -13.63 -14.18
N GLU A 551 -21.45 -13.48 -13.59
CA GLU A 551 -21.79 -12.28 -12.79
C GLU A 551 -20.82 -12.06 -11.62
N PHE A 552 -20.41 -13.13 -10.94
CA PHE A 552 -19.42 -13.06 -9.87
C PHE A 552 -18.05 -12.56 -10.37
N MET A 553 -17.61 -13.02 -11.55
CA MET A 553 -16.35 -12.54 -12.15
C MET A 553 -16.42 -11.04 -12.42
N VAL A 554 -17.54 -10.54 -12.95
CA VAL A 554 -17.71 -9.10 -13.25
C VAL A 554 -17.87 -8.26 -11.98
N ASN A 555 -18.79 -8.64 -11.12
CA ASN A 555 -19.24 -7.79 -10.01
C ASN A 555 -18.29 -7.82 -8.80
N GLU A 556 -17.74 -9.01 -8.49
CA GLU A 556 -16.91 -9.22 -7.31
C GLU A 556 -15.40 -9.18 -7.63
N LEU A 557 -15.00 -9.86 -8.70
CA LEU A 557 -13.58 -9.94 -9.09
C LEU A 557 -13.16 -8.82 -10.04
N ARG A 558 -14.12 -8.01 -10.52
CA ARG A 558 -13.87 -6.89 -11.45
C ARG A 558 -13.14 -7.33 -12.73
N VAL A 559 -13.37 -8.58 -13.17
CA VAL A 559 -12.82 -9.10 -14.42
C VAL A 559 -13.78 -8.74 -15.56
N PRO A 560 -13.32 -7.99 -16.59
CA PRO A 560 -14.16 -7.65 -17.74
C PRO A 560 -14.55 -8.90 -18.51
N VAL A 561 -15.84 -9.22 -18.56
CA VAL A 561 -16.41 -10.30 -19.39
C VAL A 561 -17.28 -9.66 -20.48
N PRO A 562 -16.99 -9.87 -21.78
CA PRO A 562 -17.79 -9.34 -22.87
C PRO A 562 -19.25 -9.77 -22.78
N GLU A 563 -20.17 -8.86 -23.16
CA GLU A 563 -21.62 -9.12 -23.11
C GLU A 563 -22.02 -10.33 -23.94
N GLU A 564 -21.31 -10.61 -25.03
CA GLU A 564 -21.50 -11.83 -25.84
C GLU A 564 -21.39 -13.10 -24.98
N PHE A 565 -20.38 -13.18 -24.11
CA PHE A 565 -20.18 -14.35 -23.24
C PHE A 565 -21.20 -14.38 -22.09
N MET A 566 -21.57 -13.21 -21.56
CA MET A 566 -22.64 -13.09 -20.57
C MET A 566 -23.98 -13.60 -21.14
N GLU A 567 -24.33 -13.18 -22.36
CA GLU A 567 -25.54 -13.63 -23.07
C GLU A 567 -25.53 -15.15 -23.33
N ARG A 568 -24.41 -15.70 -23.79
CA ARG A 568 -24.27 -17.13 -24.03
C ARG A 568 -24.53 -17.92 -22.73
N MET A 569 -23.93 -17.50 -21.62
CA MET A 569 -24.13 -18.13 -20.31
C MET A 569 -25.56 -17.95 -19.78
N ARG A 570 -26.24 -16.83 -20.07
CA ARG A 570 -27.62 -16.54 -19.65
C ARG A 570 -28.65 -17.43 -20.33
N ARG A 571 -28.37 -17.84 -21.57
CA ARG A 571 -29.29 -18.69 -22.37
C ARG A 571 -29.34 -20.15 -21.94
N VAL A 572 -28.46 -20.55 -21.01
CA VAL A 572 -28.32 -21.97 -20.62
C VAL A 572 -28.72 -22.14 -19.15
N ASP A 573 -29.89 -22.74 -18.92
CA ASP A 573 -30.43 -22.97 -17.57
C ASP A 573 -29.94 -24.28 -16.92
N ASP A 574 -29.53 -25.28 -17.74
CA ASP A 574 -29.04 -26.56 -17.26
C ASP A 574 -27.56 -26.48 -16.83
N ALA A 575 -27.23 -27.01 -15.65
CA ALA A 575 -25.90 -26.90 -15.09
C ALA A 575 -24.80 -27.63 -15.88
N ASP A 576 -25.10 -28.77 -16.52
CA ASP A 576 -24.13 -29.50 -17.34
C ASP A 576 -23.91 -28.79 -18.68
N LYS A 577 -24.97 -28.32 -19.29
CA LYS A 577 -24.91 -27.52 -20.52
C LYS A 577 -24.18 -26.19 -20.25
N ALA A 578 -24.43 -25.53 -19.13
CA ALA A 578 -23.71 -24.31 -18.77
C ALA A 578 -22.20 -24.53 -18.61
N ARG A 579 -21.79 -25.63 -18.02
CA ARG A 579 -20.36 -26.02 -17.96
C ARG A 579 -19.78 -26.30 -19.34
N ALA A 580 -20.51 -27.03 -20.19
CA ALA A 580 -20.08 -27.29 -21.56
C ALA A 580 -19.93 -25.98 -22.37
N GLU A 581 -20.86 -25.03 -22.21
CA GLU A 581 -20.79 -23.71 -22.84
C GLU A 581 -19.59 -22.89 -22.32
N GLY A 582 -19.33 -22.92 -21.00
CA GLY A 582 -18.16 -22.25 -20.42
C GLY A 582 -16.84 -22.86 -20.91
N VAL A 583 -16.77 -24.16 -21.11
CA VAL A 583 -15.61 -24.85 -21.73
C VAL A 583 -15.48 -24.40 -23.20
N ALA A 584 -16.59 -24.31 -23.96
CA ALA A 584 -16.56 -23.88 -25.35
C ALA A 584 -16.06 -22.43 -25.49
N ILE A 585 -16.50 -21.51 -24.60
CA ILE A 585 -16.00 -20.14 -24.54
C ILE A 585 -14.48 -20.13 -24.24
N ALA A 586 -14.03 -20.90 -23.24
CA ALA A 586 -12.62 -20.95 -22.87
C ALA A 586 -11.75 -21.56 -23.99
N ARG A 587 -12.23 -22.57 -24.72
CA ARG A 587 -11.53 -23.13 -25.91
C ARG A 587 -11.38 -22.08 -27.00
N GLN A 588 -12.45 -21.37 -27.33
CA GLN A 588 -12.41 -20.26 -28.29
C GLN A 588 -11.39 -19.19 -27.88
N MET A 589 -11.30 -18.87 -26.59
CA MET A 589 -10.29 -17.95 -26.08
C MET A 589 -8.86 -18.51 -26.27
N VAL A 590 -8.61 -19.75 -25.89
CA VAL A 590 -7.29 -20.41 -26.03
C VAL A 590 -6.83 -20.40 -27.48
N GLU A 591 -7.69 -20.75 -28.45
CA GLU A 591 -7.37 -20.75 -29.88
C GLU A 591 -6.87 -19.38 -30.38
N ARG A 592 -7.42 -18.30 -29.86
CA ARG A 592 -7.02 -16.93 -30.21
C ARG A 592 -5.79 -16.45 -29.44
N ILE A 593 -5.71 -16.76 -28.15
CA ILE A 593 -4.63 -16.33 -27.26
C ILE A 593 -3.28 -17.00 -27.64
N ARG A 594 -3.31 -18.26 -28.13
CA ARG A 594 -2.07 -19.02 -28.42
C ARG A 594 -1.12 -18.38 -29.42
N THR A 595 -1.60 -17.44 -30.24
CA THR A 595 -0.76 -16.70 -31.19
C THR A 595 -0.23 -15.39 -30.60
N MET A 596 -0.70 -15.00 -29.44
CA MET A 596 -0.39 -13.71 -28.82
C MET A 596 0.59 -13.84 -27.65
N VAL A 597 0.58 -14.99 -26.96
CA VAL A 597 1.34 -15.23 -25.73
C VAL A 597 2.09 -16.57 -25.76
N GLN A 598 2.98 -16.79 -24.80
CA GLN A 598 3.82 -17.99 -24.75
C GLN A 598 3.21 -19.14 -23.93
N GLY A 599 2.05 -18.95 -23.31
CA GLY A 599 1.40 -20.03 -22.58
C GLY A 599 0.03 -19.64 -22.04
N VAL A 600 -0.65 -20.62 -21.45
CA VAL A 600 -1.92 -20.42 -20.77
C VAL A 600 -1.91 -21.06 -19.38
N GLN A 601 -2.59 -20.40 -18.45
CA GLN A 601 -2.91 -20.92 -17.13
C GLN A 601 -4.41 -21.21 -17.08
N LEU A 602 -4.78 -22.48 -16.99
CA LEU A 602 -6.15 -22.94 -16.99
C LEU A 602 -6.65 -23.11 -15.55
N SER A 603 -7.66 -22.36 -15.17
CA SER A 603 -8.31 -22.55 -13.90
C SER A 603 -9.23 -23.77 -13.90
N ALA A 604 -9.32 -24.48 -12.77
CA ALA A 604 -10.22 -25.61 -12.54
C ALA A 604 -11.29 -25.24 -11.50
N PRO A 605 -12.36 -24.50 -11.89
CA PRO A 605 -13.34 -23.98 -10.95
C PRO A 605 -13.96 -25.10 -10.08
N PHE A 606 -13.97 -24.86 -8.76
CA PHE A 606 -14.45 -25.83 -7.76
C PHE A 606 -13.73 -27.18 -7.77
N GLY A 607 -12.45 -27.22 -8.23
CA GLY A 607 -11.64 -28.45 -8.34
C GLY A 607 -12.15 -29.40 -9.42
N ARG A 608 -12.76 -28.87 -10.49
CA ARG A 608 -13.24 -29.66 -11.64
C ARG A 608 -12.15 -29.75 -12.70
N TYR A 609 -11.10 -30.55 -12.42
CA TYR A 609 -9.92 -30.66 -13.27
C TYR A 609 -10.25 -31.08 -14.71
N GLN A 610 -11.33 -31.86 -14.91
CA GLN A 610 -11.76 -32.26 -16.25
C GLN A 610 -12.09 -31.05 -17.12
N MET A 611 -12.74 -30.01 -16.61
CA MET A 611 -13.04 -28.80 -17.38
C MET A 611 -11.74 -28.13 -17.90
N ALA A 612 -10.70 -28.06 -17.05
CA ALA A 612 -9.42 -27.50 -17.48
C ALA A 612 -8.75 -28.40 -18.55
N LEU A 613 -8.85 -29.73 -18.43
CA LEU A 613 -8.33 -30.67 -19.42
C LEU A 613 -9.10 -30.59 -20.75
N ASP A 614 -10.44 -30.46 -20.70
CA ASP A 614 -11.26 -30.26 -21.89
C ASP A 614 -10.87 -28.96 -22.61
N VAL A 615 -10.56 -27.89 -21.88
CA VAL A 615 -10.04 -26.64 -22.48
C VAL A 615 -8.65 -26.84 -23.06
N ALA A 616 -7.79 -27.62 -22.39
CA ALA A 616 -6.41 -27.87 -22.84
C ALA A 616 -6.34 -28.56 -24.21
N GLU A 617 -7.36 -29.31 -24.62
CA GLU A 617 -7.43 -29.93 -25.97
C GLU A 617 -7.36 -28.88 -27.09
N ALA A 618 -7.85 -27.64 -26.86
CA ALA A 618 -7.78 -26.54 -27.82
C ALA A 618 -6.34 -26.00 -28.06
N ILE A 619 -5.37 -26.39 -27.21
CA ILE A 619 -3.98 -25.98 -27.39
C ILE A 619 -3.36 -26.72 -28.60
N GLY A 620 -3.84 -27.94 -28.90
CA GLY A 620 -3.33 -28.75 -30.00
C GLY A 620 -1.91 -29.31 -29.75
N PRO A 621 -1.25 -29.87 -30.77
CA PRO A 621 0.13 -30.39 -30.66
C PRO A 621 1.10 -29.28 -30.22
N ARG A 622 2.01 -29.60 -29.28
CA ARG A 622 3.02 -28.71 -28.69
C ARG A 622 4.43 -29.11 -29.08
#